data_b863e724226fead22961dfb0540733e6
#
_entry.id   b863e724226fead22961dfb0540733e6
#
_cell.length_a   1.000
_cell.length_b   1.000
_cell.length_c   1.000
_cell.angle_alpha   90.00
_cell.angle_beta   90.00
_cell.angle_gamma   90.00
#
_symmetry.space_group_name_H-M   'P 1'
#
loop_
_entity.id
_entity.type
_entity.pdbx_description
1 polymer ?
#
loop_
_entity_poly.entity_id
_entity_poly.type
_entity_poly.pdbx_seq_one_letter_code
_entity_poly.pdbx_strand_id
1 'polypeptide(L)'
;MIENIYKTECKRLDRSTMAVTIEARCPFLDRNLIEYAMNIPVSSKLKKTEDRVVEKYILREAFEDMLPSEVIWREKEPFDQGSGGRGIIDVINDLVDDTEVEHFKKIFPHANIQSKEMVYYYKIFRNYFGDIGGDKQFELFGDYPVMQQNIVKRTSKSGS
;
A
#
# COMPACT_ATOMS: atom_id res chain seq x y z
N MET A 1 -11.94 2.01 -3.38
CA MET A 1 -10.86 1.27 -2.64
C MET A 1 -11.23 -0.20 -2.46
N ILE A 2 -12.40 -0.57 -1.95
CA ILE A 2 -12.84 -1.98 -1.78
C ILE A 2 -12.87 -2.72 -3.13
N GLU A 3 -13.37 -2.09 -4.19
CA GLU A 3 -13.45 -2.65 -5.55
C GLU A 3 -12.09 -3.09 -6.13
N ASN A 4 -11.01 -2.53 -5.64
CA ASN A 4 -9.65 -2.81 -6.14
C ASN A 4 -8.79 -3.62 -5.17
N ILE A 5 -9.31 -3.98 -3.98
CA ILE A 5 -8.53 -4.69 -2.95
C ILE A 5 -8.00 -6.04 -3.45
N TYR A 6 -8.72 -6.71 -4.35
CA TYR A 6 -8.32 -7.97 -4.93
C TYR A 6 -7.09 -7.84 -5.86
N LYS A 7 -6.93 -6.67 -6.49
CA LYS A 7 -5.79 -6.39 -7.38
C LYS A 7 -4.50 -6.13 -6.62
N THR A 8 -4.61 -5.72 -5.37
CA THR A 8 -3.51 -5.23 -4.54
C THR A 8 -3.26 -6.12 -3.34
N GLU A 9 -3.97 -5.85 -2.25
CA GLU A 9 -3.71 -6.49 -0.96
C GLU A 9 -3.95 -7.99 -1.01
N CYS A 10 -5.08 -8.43 -1.58
CA CYS A 10 -5.38 -9.86 -1.67
C CYS A 10 -4.41 -10.58 -2.59
N LYS A 11 -4.08 -9.99 -3.75
CA LYS A 11 -3.13 -10.58 -4.70
C LYS A 11 -1.72 -10.70 -4.09
N ARG A 12 -1.27 -9.67 -3.37
CA ARG A 12 0.02 -9.68 -2.69
C ARG A 12 0.06 -10.75 -1.60
N LEU A 13 -0.97 -10.77 -0.74
CA LEU A 13 -1.08 -11.74 0.34
C LEU A 13 -1.07 -13.17 -0.21
N ASP A 14 -1.96 -13.47 -1.15
CA ASP A 14 -2.07 -14.79 -1.76
C ASP A 14 -0.73 -15.25 -2.37
N ARG A 15 -0.13 -14.45 -3.23
CA ARG A 15 1.13 -14.83 -3.88
C ARG A 15 2.29 -15.01 -2.91
N SER A 16 2.39 -14.16 -1.90
CA SER A 16 3.48 -14.24 -0.92
C SER A 16 3.35 -15.49 -0.03
N THR A 17 2.13 -15.83 0.39
CA THR A 17 1.91 -16.97 1.28
C THR A 17 1.89 -18.30 0.51
N MET A 18 1.27 -18.32 -0.67
CA MET A 18 1.22 -19.52 -1.53
C MET A 18 2.61 -19.92 -2.06
N ALA A 19 3.53 -18.97 -2.20
CA ALA A 19 4.92 -19.27 -2.57
C ALA A 19 5.60 -20.24 -1.58
N VAL A 20 5.09 -20.29 -0.34
CA VAL A 20 5.57 -21.19 0.73
C VAL A 20 4.46 -22.13 1.21
N THR A 21 3.46 -22.38 0.39
CA THR A 21 2.34 -23.32 0.63
C THR A 21 1.47 -23.00 1.86
N ILE A 22 1.41 -21.73 2.25
CA ILE A 22 0.54 -21.25 3.34
C ILE A 22 -0.72 -20.63 2.75
N GLU A 23 -1.88 -21.10 3.18
CA GLU A 23 -3.15 -20.49 2.82
C GLU A 23 -3.51 -19.37 3.80
N ALA A 24 -3.60 -18.13 3.30
CA ALA A 24 -4.01 -16.99 4.11
C ALA A 24 -5.52 -16.90 4.25
N ARG A 25 -5.99 -16.57 5.44
CA ARG A 25 -7.38 -16.27 5.75
C ARG A 25 -7.52 -14.82 6.20
N CYS A 26 -8.50 -14.12 5.64
CA CYS A 26 -8.75 -12.71 5.91
C CYS A 26 -10.14 -12.53 6.54
N PRO A 27 -10.29 -12.59 7.88
CA PRO A 27 -11.60 -12.47 8.54
C PRO A 27 -12.33 -11.17 8.19
N PHE A 28 -11.60 -10.07 7.99
CA PHE A 28 -12.17 -8.79 7.59
C PHE A 28 -12.71 -8.73 6.15
N LEU A 29 -12.49 -9.78 5.35
CA LEU A 29 -13.06 -9.92 4.01
C LEU A 29 -14.26 -10.86 3.98
N ASP A 30 -14.75 -11.33 5.13
CA ASP A 30 -16.02 -12.03 5.23
C ASP A 30 -17.15 -11.14 4.69
N ARG A 31 -18.01 -11.74 3.84
CA ARG A 31 -19.07 -11.01 3.15
C ARG A 31 -20.05 -10.34 4.12
N ASN A 32 -20.47 -11.04 5.15
CA ASN A 32 -21.42 -10.51 6.11
C ASN A 32 -20.81 -9.37 6.90
N LEU A 33 -19.50 -9.50 7.26
CA LEU A 33 -18.77 -8.44 7.94
C LEU A 33 -18.62 -7.19 7.06
N ILE A 34 -18.31 -7.37 5.78
CA ILE A 34 -18.24 -6.25 4.82
C ILE A 34 -19.60 -5.56 4.70
N GLU A 35 -20.68 -6.31 4.47
CA GLU A 35 -22.02 -5.76 4.35
C GLU A 35 -22.44 -5.02 5.62
N TYR A 36 -22.17 -5.59 6.79
CA TYR A 36 -22.40 -4.93 8.08
C TYR A 36 -21.60 -3.64 8.21
N ALA A 37 -20.30 -3.69 7.95
CA ALA A 37 -19.42 -2.55 8.07
C ALA A 37 -19.78 -1.42 7.08
N MET A 38 -20.24 -1.75 5.88
CA MET A 38 -20.69 -0.76 4.90
C MET A 38 -21.95 -0.01 5.35
N ASN A 39 -22.83 -0.67 6.10
CA ASN A 39 -24.07 -0.10 6.63
C ASN A 39 -23.86 0.76 7.90
N ILE A 40 -22.70 0.67 8.56
CA ILE A 40 -22.39 1.55 9.70
C ILE A 40 -22.25 3.00 9.20
N PRO A 41 -22.90 3.97 9.86
CA PRO A 41 -22.77 5.39 9.51
C PRO A 41 -21.31 5.87 9.51
N VAL A 42 -20.96 6.74 8.60
CA VAL A 42 -19.59 7.30 8.52
C VAL A 42 -19.20 8.03 9.82
N SER A 43 -20.16 8.70 10.47
CA SER A 43 -19.95 9.39 11.76
C SER A 43 -19.48 8.45 12.89
N SER A 44 -19.87 7.18 12.84
CA SER A 44 -19.40 6.17 13.80
C SER A 44 -18.02 5.59 13.43
N LYS A 45 -17.66 5.62 12.14
CA LYS A 45 -16.35 5.15 11.65
C LYS A 45 -15.25 6.19 11.75
N LEU A 46 -15.63 7.47 11.61
CA LEU A 46 -14.73 8.62 11.63
C LEU A 46 -15.23 9.63 12.67
N LYS A 47 -14.42 9.92 13.68
CA LYS A 47 -14.72 10.95 14.67
C LYS A 47 -13.78 12.14 14.47
N LYS A 48 -14.37 13.30 14.23
CA LYS A 48 -13.62 14.55 14.17
C LYS A 48 -13.43 15.08 15.60
N THR A 49 -12.19 15.27 16.00
CA THR A 49 -11.78 15.99 17.19
C THR A 49 -11.25 17.38 16.80
N GLU A 50 -10.90 18.22 17.75
CA GLU A 50 -10.33 19.54 17.48
C GLU A 50 -9.03 19.46 16.68
N ASP A 51 -8.19 18.46 16.98
CA ASP A 51 -6.83 18.35 16.40
C ASP A 51 -6.76 17.41 15.21
N ARG A 52 -7.63 16.40 15.11
CA ARG A 52 -7.52 15.35 14.08
C ARG A 52 -8.84 14.64 13.78
N VAL A 53 -8.82 13.87 12.69
CA VAL A 53 -9.86 12.88 12.40
C VAL A 53 -9.37 11.52 12.85
N VAL A 54 -10.11 10.90 13.78
CA VAL A 54 -9.83 9.55 14.27
C VAL A 54 -10.54 8.54 13.38
N GLU A 55 -9.77 7.75 12.65
CA GLU A 55 -10.26 6.67 11.81
C GLU A 55 -10.55 5.40 12.63
N LYS A 56 -11.46 4.56 12.15
CA LYS A 56 -11.90 3.30 12.79
C LYS A 56 -12.42 3.52 14.21
N TYR A 57 -13.09 4.64 14.46
CA TYR A 57 -13.48 5.07 15.80
C TYR A 57 -14.29 4.01 16.54
N ILE A 58 -15.38 3.51 15.94
CA ILE A 58 -16.23 2.48 16.56
C ILE A 58 -15.45 1.21 16.96
N LEU A 59 -14.44 0.83 16.15
CA LEU A 59 -13.61 -0.33 16.46
C LEU A 59 -12.69 -0.05 17.66
N ARG A 60 -12.10 1.14 17.71
CA ARG A 60 -11.25 1.56 18.84
C ARG A 60 -12.05 1.64 20.14
N GLU A 61 -13.24 2.24 20.09
CA GLU A 61 -14.16 2.34 21.24
C GLU A 61 -14.59 0.96 21.74
N ALA A 62 -14.91 0.04 20.84
CA ALA A 62 -15.31 -1.32 21.21
C ALA A 62 -14.23 -2.15 21.90
N PHE A 63 -12.96 -1.81 21.76
CA PHE A 63 -11.82 -2.51 22.37
C PHE A 63 -11.06 -1.67 23.40
N GLU A 64 -11.62 -0.53 23.83
CA GLU A 64 -10.96 0.40 24.73
C GLU A 64 -10.60 -0.23 26.08
N ASP A 65 -11.48 -1.09 26.61
CA ASP A 65 -11.25 -1.80 27.87
C ASP A 65 -10.37 -3.05 27.73
N MET A 66 -10.04 -3.45 26.50
CA MET A 66 -9.34 -4.72 26.23
C MET A 66 -7.86 -4.54 25.90
N LEU A 67 -7.46 -3.35 25.49
CA LEU A 67 -6.10 -3.06 25.06
C LEU A 67 -5.58 -1.76 25.68
N PRO A 68 -4.25 -1.62 25.87
CA PRO A 68 -3.66 -0.38 26.36
C PRO A 68 -4.02 0.83 25.49
N SER A 69 -4.23 1.98 26.15
CA SER A 69 -4.65 3.22 25.47
C SER A 69 -3.70 3.67 24.37
N GLU A 70 -2.39 3.51 24.59
CA GLU A 70 -1.35 3.83 23.61
C GLU A 70 -1.43 2.95 22.34
N VAL A 71 -2.00 1.77 22.43
CA VAL A 71 -2.23 0.87 21.27
C VAL A 71 -3.54 1.25 20.55
N ILE A 72 -4.61 1.44 21.33
CA ILE A 72 -5.95 1.75 20.80
C ILE A 72 -5.96 3.09 20.09
N TRP A 73 -5.38 4.13 20.70
CA TRP A 73 -5.48 5.50 20.21
C TRP A 73 -4.25 5.97 19.42
N ARG A 74 -3.31 5.03 19.10
CA ARG A 74 -2.16 5.35 18.26
C ARG A 74 -2.58 5.94 16.93
N GLU A 75 -1.77 6.82 16.39
CA GLU A 75 -1.95 7.31 15.02
C GLU A 75 -1.81 6.15 14.03
N LYS A 76 -2.71 6.15 13.02
CA LYS A 76 -2.64 5.12 11.97
C LYS A 76 -1.46 5.40 11.06
N GLU A 77 -0.59 4.42 10.95
CA GLU A 77 0.44 4.37 9.92
C GLU A 77 0.07 3.31 8.87
N PRO A 78 0.34 3.56 7.57
CA PRO A 78 0.31 2.51 6.56
C PRO A 78 1.27 1.38 6.92
N PHE A 79 0.93 0.15 6.56
CA PHE A 79 1.71 -1.03 6.94
C PHE A 79 3.16 -0.96 6.46
N ASP A 80 3.38 -0.50 5.25
CA ASP A 80 4.69 -0.30 4.63
C ASP A 80 5.58 0.68 5.41
N GLN A 81 4.99 1.70 6.03
CA GLN A 81 5.71 2.67 6.86
C GLN A 81 5.93 2.15 8.28
N GLY A 82 4.90 1.56 8.88
CA GLY A 82 4.96 1.02 10.25
C GLY A 82 5.82 -0.25 10.39
N SER A 83 6.05 -0.99 9.30
CA SER A 83 6.90 -2.18 9.27
C SER A 83 8.39 -1.89 9.06
N GLY A 84 8.81 -0.61 8.98
CA GLY A 84 10.19 -0.22 8.70
C GLY A 84 10.57 -0.24 7.21
N GLY A 85 9.58 -0.42 6.32
CA GLY A 85 9.82 -0.48 4.87
C GLY A 85 10.39 0.79 4.23
N ARG A 86 10.42 1.91 4.96
CA ARG A 86 11.07 3.16 4.46
C ARG A 86 12.52 2.95 4.10
N GLY A 87 13.27 2.19 4.89
CA GLY A 87 14.68 1.90 4.63
C GLY A 87 14.93 1.14 3.33
N ILE A 88 13.96 0.36 2.86
CA ILE A 88 14.07 -0.36 1.57
C ILE A 88 14.03 0.62 0.40
N ILE A 89 13.17 1.64 0.47
CA ILE A 89 13.07 2.68 -0.58
C ILE A 89 14.38 3.46 -0.68
N ASP A 90 14.99 3.80 0.45
CA ASP A 90 16.27 4.51 0.49
C ASP A 90 17.38 3.67 -0.16
N VAL A 91 17.47 2.39 0.19
CA VAL A 91 18.41 1.45 -0.44
C VAL A 91 18.19 1.34 -1.96
N ILE A 92 16.93 1.26 -2.40
CA ILE A 92 16.62 1.20 -3.84
C ILE A 92 16.99 2.50 -4.55
N ASN A 93 16.76 3.64 -3.90
CA ASN A 93 17.15 4.95 -4.45
C ASN A 93 18.66 5.09 -4.65
N ASP A 94 19.47 4.44 -3.82
CA ASP A 94 20.92 4.38 -3.96
C ASP A 94 21.38 3.40 -5.06
N LEU A 95 20.58 2.38 -5.36
CA LEU A 95 20.89 1.34 -6.35
C LEU A 95 20.50 1.70 -7.79
N VAL A 96 19.62 2.68 -7.98
CA VAL A 96 19.10 3.10 -9.28
C VAL A 96 19.27 4.60 -9.42
N ASP A 97 19.91 5.06 -10.50
CA ASP A 97 20.04 6.48 -10.78
C ASP A 97 18.89 7.04 -11.66
N ASP A 98 18.80 8.36 -11.74
CA ASP A 98 17.76 9.04 -12.49
C ASP A 98 17.92 8.84 -14.01
N THR A 99 19.15 8.70 -14.50
CA THR A 99 19.43 8.44 -15.92
C THR A 99 18.92 7.08 -16.34
N GLU A 100 18.96 6.12 -15.43
CA GLU A 100 18.44 4.78 -15.64
C GLU A 100 16.91 4.79 -15.71
N VAL A 101 16.23 5.57 -14.89
CA VAL A 101 14.78 5.76 -14.95
C VAL A 101 14.35 6.29 -16.33
N GLU A 102 15.03 7.34 -16.81
CA GLU A 102 14.75 7.91 -18.14
C GLU A 102 15.07 6.93 -19.28
N HIS A 103 16.09 6.13 -19.12
CA HIS A 103 16.43 5.07 -20.09
C HIS A 103 15.34 4.01 -20.17
N PHE A 104 14.86 3.51 -19.02
CA PHE A 104 13.80 2.51 -18.96
C PHE A 104 12.46 3.02 -19.49
N LYS A 105 12.11 4.28 -19.23
CA LYS A 105 10.91 4.92 -19.81
C LYS A 105 10.93 4.88 -21.35
N LYS A 106 12.10 5.09 -21.95
CA LYS A 106 12.26 5.09 -23.42
C LYS A 106 12.17 3.69 -24.02
N ILE A 107 12.79 2.71 -23.37
CA ILE A 107 12.83 1.33 -23.88
C ILE A 107 11.50 0.60 -23.64
N PHE A 108 10.85 0.88 -22.52
CA PHE A 108 9.64 0.20 -22.10
C PHE A 108 8.48 1.19 -21.85
N PRO A 109 8.02 1.91 -22.89
CA PRO A 109 6.98 2.95 -22.75
C PRO A 109 5.66 2.40 -22.21
N HIS A 110 5.36 1.13 -22.48
CA HIS A 110 4.16 0.43 -22.00
C HIS A 110 4.22 0.04 -20.51
N ALA A 111 5.41 -0.02 -19.91
CA ALA A 111 5.57 -0.36 -18.49
C ALA A 111 5.25 0.80 -17.54
N ASN A 112 4.97 1.99 -18.09
CA ASN A 112 4.60 3.20 -17.33
C ASN A 112 5.53 3.45 -16.13
N ILE A 113 6.84 3.34 -16.32
CA ILE A 113 7.86 3.51 -15.29
C ILE A 113 7.83 4.95 -14.77
N GLN A 114 7.66 5.14 -13.47
CA GLN A 114 7.57 6.47 -12.84
C GLN A 114 8.58 6.70 -11.72
N SER A 115 9.21 5.65 -11.19
CA SER A 115 10.13 5.74 -10.06
C SER A 115 11.31 4.79 -10.16
N LYS A 116 12.35 5.05 -9.39
CA LYS A 116 13.52 4.16 -9.21
C LYS A 116 13.10 2.78 -8.71
N GLU A 117 12.15 2.74 -7.79
CA GLU A 117 11.59 1.50 -7.26
C GLU A 117 10.96 0.65 -8.38
N MET A 118 10.20 1.28 -9.30
CA MET A 118 9.63 0.57 -10.44
C MET A 118 10.70 0.00 -11.36
N VAL A 119 11.79 0.75 -11.63
CA VAL A 119 12.94 0.25 -12.42
C VAL A 119 13.56 -0.96 -11.73
N TYR A 120 13.81 -0.87 -10.42
CA TYR A 120 14.42 -1.95 -9.65
C TYR A 120 13.61 -3.25 -9.74
N TYR A 121 12.30 -3.18 -9.46
CA TYR A 121 11.43 -4.35 -9.54
C TYR A 121 11.22 -4.84 -10.97
N TYR A 122 11.20 -3.94 -11.95
CA TYR A 122 11.09 -4.33 -13.36
C TYR A 122 12.33 -5.09 -13.84
N LYS A 123 13.53 -4.71 -13.41
CA LYS A 123 14.76 -5.47 -13.66
C LYS A 123 14.67 -6.90 -13.09
N ILE A 124 14.24 -7.02 -11.84
CA ILE A 124 14.05 -8.33 -11.20
C ILE A 124 13.05 -9.16 -11.99
N PHE A 125 11.89 -8.57 -12.31
CA PHE A 125 10.86 -9.25 -13.09
C PHE A 125 11.42 -9.77 -14.43
N ARG A 126 12.10 -8.93 -15.18
CA ARG A 126 12.68 -9.32 -16.46
C ARG A 126 13.75 -10.40 -16.33
N ASN A 127 14.52 -10.40 -15.28
CA ASN A 127 15.51 -11.44 -15.01
C ASN A 127 14.88 -12.83 -14.81
N TYR A 128 13.71 -12.90 -14.18
CA TYR A 128 13.01 -14.17 -13.95
C TYR A 128 12.11 -14.61 -15.09
N PHE A 129 11.46 -13.68 -15.77
CA PHE A 129 10.39 -13.96 -16.71
C PHE A 129 10.70 -13.56 -18.16
N GLY A 130 11.82 -12.87 -18.40
CA GLY A 130 12.17 -12.36 -19.75
C GLY A 130 11.11 -11.41 -20.29
N ASP A 131 10.79 -11.56 -21.59
CA ASP A 131 9.78 -10.76 -22.27
C ASP A 131 8.38 -11.40 -22.25
N ILE A 132 8.19 -12.48 -21.51
CA ILE A 132 6.92 -13.24 -21.48
C ILE A 132 5.84 -12.41 -20.77
N GLY A 133 4.88 -11.90 -21.55
CA GLY A 133 3.67 -11.22 -21.06
C GLY A 133 3.92 -9.91 -20.30
N GLY A 134 5.14 -9.34 -20.43
CA GLY A 134 5.65 -8.26 -19.59
C GLY A 134 4.77 -7.03 -19.54
N ASP A 135 4.20 -6.66 -20.66
CA ASP A 135 3.59 -5.35 -20.86
C ASP A 135 2.25 -5.21 -20.14
N LYS A 136 1.38 -6.20 -20.27
CA LYS A 136 0.03 -6.16 -19.68
C LYS A 136 -0.02 -6.37 -18.16
N GLN A 137 0.98 -7.03 -17.57
CA GLN A 137 1.02 -7.23 -16.13
C GLN A 137 1.49 -5.98 -15.37
N PHE A 138 2.27 -5.11 -16.00
CA PHE A 138 2.73 -3.85 -15.43
C PHE A 138 1.70 -2.71 -15.55
N GLU A 139 0.79 -2.75 -16.54
CA GLU A 139 -0.36 -1.84 -16.60
C GLU A 139 -1.18 -1.86 -15.29
N LEU A 140 -1.21 -3.01 -14.60
CA LEU A 140 -1.91 -3.16 -13.31
C LEU A 140 -1.20 -2.45 -12.14
N PHE A 141 0.07 -2.10 -12.27
CA PHE A 141 0.81 -1.33 -11.26
C PHE A 141 0.84 0.17 -11.58
N GLY A 142 0.58 0.57 -12.83
CA GLY A 142 0.58 1.96 -13.28
C GLY A 142 -0.59 2.80 -12.79
N ASP A 143 -1.69 2.16 -12.40
CA ASP A 143 -2.91 2.83 -11.93
C ASP A 143 -2.90 3.20 -10.43
N TYR A 144 -1.72 3.31 -9.80
CA TYR A 144 -1.57 3.76 -8.41
C TYR A 144 -0.98 5.18 -8.28
N PRO A 145 -1.69 6.25 -8.70
CA PRO A 145 -1.26 7.62 -8.46
C PRO A 145 -1.40 8.04 -6.99
N VAL A 146 -2.09 7.25 -6.16
CA VAL A 146 -2.52 7.70 -4.82
C VAL A 146 -1.40 7.67 -3.79
N MET A 147 -0.42 6.77 -3.89
CA MET A 147 0.67 6.72 -2.90
C MET A 147 1.69 7.85 -3.04
N GLN A 148 2.01 8.27 -4.27
CA GLN A 148 3.01 9.34 -4.48
C GLN A 148 2.52 10.73 -4.06
N GLN A 149 1.23 11.05 -4.22
CA GLN A 149 0.70 12.37 -3.85
C GLN A 149 0.67 12.62 -2.34
N ASN A 150 0.56 11.57 -1.53
CA ASN A 150 0.54 11.69 -0.08
C ASN A 150 1.94 11.81 0.53
N ILE A 151 2.98 11.27 -0.10
CA ILE A 151 4.37 11.36 0.35
C ILE A 151 4.87 12.79 0.16
N VAL A 152 4.65 13.38 -1.01
CA VAL A 152 5.11 14.75 -1.32
C VAL A 152 4.43 15.81 -0.44
N LYS A 153 3.15 15.64 -0.06
CA LYS A 153 2.46 16.61 0.82
C LYS A 153 2.88 16.54 2.29
N ARG A 154 3.47 15.43 2.74
CA ARG A 154 3.91 15.29 4.15
C ARG A 154 5.34 15.80 4.38
N THR A 155 6.23 15.70 3.39
CA THR A 155 7.59 16.22 3.50
C THR A 155 7.68 17.76 3.48
N SER A 156 6.67 18.45 2.94
CA SER A 156 6.62 19.92 2.92
C SER A 156 6.10 20.56 4.22
N LYS A 157 5.67 19.78 5.22
CA LYS A 157 5.15 20.28 6.51
C LYS A 157 6.08 20.07 7.71
N SER A 158 7.25 19.46 7.53
CA SER A 158 8.24 19.25 8.61
C SER A 158 9.41 20.25 8.60
N GLY A 159 9.26 21.38 7.90
CA GLY A 159 10.26 22.44 7.81
C GLY A 159 9.65 23.81 8.13
N SER A 160 9.23 24.02 9.39
CA SER A 160 9.05 25.36 9.98
C SER A 160 8.97 25.23 11.49
#